data_31a4ed21cb7c2b5c306db7af1ca06d15
#
_entry.id   31a4ed21cb7c2b5c306db7af1ca06d15
#
_cell.length_a   1.000
_cell.length_b   1.000
_cell.length_c   1.000
_cell.angle_alpha   90.00
_cell.angle_beta   90.00
_cell.angle_gamma   90.00
#
_symmetry.space_group_name_H-M   'P 1'
#
loop_
_entity.id
_entity.type
_entity.pdbx_description
1 polymer ?
#
loop_
_entity_poly.entity_id
_entity_poly.type
_entity_poly.pdbx_seq_one_letter_code
_entity_poly.pdbx_strand_id
1 'polypeptide(L)'
;MEQEILRVKNLKKYYTTNKGLFSGNSRVVRAVDDVSFNITRGSTFGLVGESGCGKSTTARTILNLIEPSGGSVEFDNEIIYNVEDNIYLSKEEMRKKRKEMQIIFQDPYASLDPRMNIGDIVTEGLKKHNIAHGNDAINIAKEFLGLCGLRGDSVNKFPHEFSGGQRQRIGIARAMVLNPKFIIGDEPISALDVSIQAQVTNLLIDLKERFKLTYLFISHDLSFVKYFCDRVAVMYLGSIIEVGDSKELFNRRLHPYTQALISAIPTSNPLIRANRIILEGDVPSPSNPPNGCKFHTRCKYCTNICTEQVPELKEVDKGYFIACHNWHKIN
;
A
#
# COMPACT_ATOMS: atom_id res chain seq x y z
N MET A 1 -5.54 25.51 -0.81
CA MET A 1 -5.38 24.22 -1.55
C MET A 1 -4.61 23.29 -0.65
N GLU A 2 -5.11 22.10 -0.41
CA GLU A 2 -4.41 21.08 0.37
C GLU A 2 -3.14 20.67 -0.37
N GLN A 3 -2.00 20.64 0.33
CA GLN A 3 -0.71 20.35 -0.29
C GLN A 3 -0.56 18.84 -0.52
N GLU A 4 -0.40 18.41 -1.76
CA GLU A 4 -0.06 17.03 -2.08
C GLU A 4 1.38 16.72 -1.65
N ILE A 5 1.59 15.57 -1.02
CA ILE A 5 2.93 15.09 -0.65
C ILE A 5 3.45 14.05 -1.63
N LEU A 6 2.55 13.25 -2.21
CA LEU A 6 2.88 12.22 -3.20
C LEU A 6 1.98 12.37 -4.42
N ARG A 7 2.58 12.34 -5.60
CA ARG A 7 1.87 12.27 -6.87
C ARG A 7 2.43 11.12 -7.70
N VAL A 8 1.56 10.20 -8.09
CA VAL A 8 1.85 9.04 -8.93
C VAL A 8 1.10 9.19 -10.23
N LYS A 9 1.78 9.10 -11.38
CA LYS A 9 1.17 9.24 -12.71
C LYS A 9 1.57 8.10 -13.62
N ASN A 10 0.58 7.43 -14.20
CA ASN A 10 0.70 6.37 -15.20
C ASN A 10 1.75 5.29 -14.83
N LEU A 11 1.86 4.98 -13.53
CA LEU A 11 2.86 4.06 -13.00
C LEU A 11 2.66 2.67 -13.59
N LYS A 12 3.76 2.10 -14.12
CA LYS A 12 3.80 0.76 -14.70
C LYS A 12 4.94 -0.04 -14.11
N LYS A 13 4.68 -1.31 -13.81
CA LYS A 13 5.70 -2.30 -13.50
C LYS A 13 5.38 -3.62 -14.16
N TYR A 14 6.21 -3.99 -15.13
CA TYR A 14 6.11 -5.21 -15.90
C TYR A 14 7.30 -6.11 -15.59
N TYR A 15 7.04 -7.39 -15.37
CA TYR A 15 8.06 -8.41 -15.22
C TYR A 15 8.10 -9.29 -16.46
N THR A 16 9.25 -9.41 -17.07
CA THR A 16 9.47 -10.32 -18.20
C THR A 16 10.05 -11.63 -17.67
N THR A 17 9.33 -12.72 -17.84
CA THR A 17 9.87 -14.05 -17.52
C THR A 17 10.49 -14.66 -18.77
N ASN A 18 11.83 -14.71 -18.82
CA ASN A 18 12.53 -15.48 -19.83
C ASN A 18 12.36 -16.97 -19.51
N LYS A 19 11.59 -17.70 -20.29
CA LYS A 19 11.68 -19.16 -20.29
C LYS A 19 12.97 -19.57 -20.98
N GLY A 20 13.69 -20.52 -20.33
CA GLY A 20 15.03 -20.98 -20.71
C GLY A 20 15.24 -21.24 -22.20
N LEU A 21 16.48 -21.52 -22.60
CA LEU A 21 17.08 -21.59 -23.93
C LEU A 21 16.27 -22.24 -25.08
N PHE A 22 15.11 -22.85 -24.82
CA PHE A 22 14.34 -23.65 -25.82
C PHE A 22 12.87 -23.24 -26.00
N SER A 23 12.32 -22.17 -25.38
CA SER A 23 10.94 -21.79 -25.62
C SER A 23 10.79 -20.31 -25.96
N GLY A 24 10.42 -20.02 -27.21
CA GLY A 24 10.42 -18.73 -27.88
C GLY A 24 9.33 -17.73 -27.49
N ASN A 25 8.64 -17.83 -26.34
CA ASN A 25 7.66 -16.82 -25.92
C ASN A 25 7.97 -16.30 -24.50
N SER A 26 8.54 -15.11 -24.42
CA SER A 26 8.61 -14.34 -23.16
C SER A 26 7.19 -13.97 -22.72
N ARG A 27 6.82 -14.31 -21.48
CA ARG A 27 5.55 -13.82 -20.89
C ARG A 27 5.83 -12.53 -20.11
N VAL A 28 4.99 -11.53 -20.34
CA VAL A 28 5.03 -10.27 -19.60
C VAL A 28 3.93 -10.29 -18.53
N VAL A 29 4.30 -10.17 -17.27
CA VAL A 29 3.36 -10.02 -16.15
C VAL A 29 3.21 -8.53 -15.86
N ARG A 30 2.02 -7.98 -16.09
CA ARG A 30 1.69 -6.57 -15.83
C ARG A 30 1.24 -6.42 -14.39
N ALA A 31 2.21 -6.36 -13.46
CA ALA A 31 1.92 -6.28 -12.03
C ALA A 31 1.33 -4.93 -11.60
N VAL A 32 1.76 -3.84 -12.23
CA VAL A 32 1.20 -2.49 -12.10
C VAL A 32 1.02 -1.97 -13.51
N ASP A 33 -0.17 -1.52 -13.85
CA ASP A 33 -0.55 -1.19 -15.23
C ASP A 33 -1.43 0.06 -15.23
N ASP A 34 -0.77 1.20 -15.46
CA ASP A 34 -1.35 2.53 -15.57
C ASP A 34 -2.04 3.02 -14.29
N VAL A 35 -1.28 3.03 -13.19
CA VAL A 35 -1.77 3.48 -11.87
C VAL A 35 -1.47 4.96 -11.66
N SER A 36 -2.53 5.76 -11.39
CA SER A 36 -2.41 7.20 -11.10
C SER A 36 -3.24 7.57 -9.89
N PHE A 37 -2.63 8.28 -8.93
CA PHE A 37 -3.29 8.87 -7.77
C PHE A 37 -2.38 9.90 -7.09
N ASN A 38 -2.97 10.69 -6.20
CA ASN A 38 -2.26 11.64 -5.35
C ASN A 38 -2.63 11.44 -3.87
N ILE A 39 -1.72 11.82 -2.98
CA ILE A 39 -1.92 11.77 -1.53
C ILE A 39 -1.67 13.16 -0.94
N THR A 40 -2.66 13.66 -0.20
CA THR A 40 -2.56 14.92 0.53
C THR A 40 -1.72 14.75 1.79
N ARG A 41 -0.93 15.77 2.13
CA ARG A 41 -0.12 15.79 3.35
C ARG A 41 -0.99 15.64 4.60
N GLY A 42 -0.57 14.78 5.53
CA GLY A 42 -1.27 14.48 6.77
C GLY A 42 -2.49 13.55 6.62
N SER A 43 -2.83 13.12 5.39
CA SER A 43 -3.92 12.17 5.15
C SER A 43 -3.45 10.72 5.14
N THR A 44 -4.43 9.80 5.27
CA THR A 44 -4.23 8.37 5.08
C THR A 44 -4.94 7.92 3.80
N PHE A 45 -4.18 7.40 2.85
CA PHE A 45 -4.69 6.86 1.59
C PHE A 45 -4.65 5.33 1.62
N GLY A 46 -5.80 4.68 1.45
CA GLY A 46 -5.92 3.23 1.39
C GLY A 46 -5.78 2.70 -0.03
N LEU A 47 -4.99 1.66 -0.23
CA LEU A 47 -4.94 0.90 -1.49
C LEU A 47 -5.40 -0.54 -1.21
N VAL A 48 -6.58 -0.90 -1.72
CA VAL A 48 -7.24 -2.17 -1.42
C VAL A 48 -7.49 -3.01 -2.66
N GLY A 49 -7.71 -4.31 -2.48
CA GLY A 49 -8.00 -5.26 -3.56
C GLY A 49 -7.59 -6.68 -3.18
N GLU A 50 -7.96 -7.67 -4.00
CA GLU A 50 -7.58 -9.08 -3.79
C GLU A 50 -6.07 -9.28 -3.72
N SER A 51 -5.63 -10.39 -3.07
CA SER A 51 -4.22 -10.76 -3.04
C SER A 51 -3.67 -10.94 -4.46
N GLY A 52 -2.44 -10.48 -4.70
CA GLY A 52 -1.81 -10.56 -6.02
C GLY A 52 -2.27 -9.50 -7.04
N CYS A 53 -3.16 -8.55 -6.71
CA CYS A 53 -3.59 -7.53 -7.67
C CYS A 53 -2.57 -6.40 -7.94
N GLY A 54 -1.39 -6.42 -7.28
CA GLY A 54 -0.29 -5.47 -7.55
C GLY A 54 0.01 -4.44 -6.47
N LYS A 55 -0.72 -4.41 -5.33
CA LYS A 55 -0.59 -3.41 -4.25
C LYS A 55 0.83 -3.24 -3.72
N SER A 56 1.45 -4.33 -3.24
CA SER A 56 2.81 -4.30 -2.69
C SER A 56 3.85 -3.96 -3.76
N THR A 57 3.60 -4.37 -5.02
CA THR A 57 4.45 -3.97 -6.15
C THR A 57 4.36 -2.46 -6.37
N THR A 58 3.15 -1.88 -6.35
CA THR A 58 2.94 -0.43 -6.44
C THR A 58 3.72 0.32 -5.36
N ALA A 59 3.61 -0.12 -4.08
CA ALA A 59 4.33 0.48 -2.96
C ALA A 59 5.85 0.47 -3.15
N ARG A 60 6.40 -0.68 -3.52
CA ARG A 60 7.85 -0.85 -3.72
C ARG A 60 8.35 -0.08 -4.93
N THR A 61 7.54 0.07 -5.97
CA THR A 61 7.86 0.88 -7.15
C THR A 61 7.86 2.37 -6.81
N ILE A 62 6.89 2.86 -6.03
CA ILE A 62 6.85 4.25 -5.54
C ILE A 62 8.12 4.59 -4.76
N LEU A 63 8.59 3.71 -3.88
CA LEU A 63 9.84 3.90 -3.12
C LEU A 63 11.12 3.67 -3.95
N ASN A 64 10.97 3.40 -5.23
CA ASN A 64 12.09 3.02 -6.11
C ASN A 64 12.95 1.89 -5.50
N LEU A 65 12.30 0.92 -4.84
CA LEU A 65 12.90 -0.34 -4.40
C LEU A 65 12.87 -1.38 -5.52
N ILE A 66 11.93 -1.20 -6.46
CA ILE A 66 11.78 -1.96 -7.70
C ILE A 66 11.76 -0.93 -8.82
N GLU A 67 12.59 -1.12 -9.83
CA GLU A 67 12.68 -0.25 -10.99
C GLU A 67 11.33 -0.18 -11.74
N PRO A 68 10.79 1.02 -12.02
CA PRO A 68 9.56 1.19 -12.77
C PRO A 68 9.75 0.80 -14.25
N SER A 69 8.64 0.40 -14.90
CA SER A 69 8.60 0.17 -16.36
C SER A 69 7.98 1.33 -17.13
N GLY A 70 7.40 2.31 -16.46
CA GLY A 70 6.81 3.51 -17.02
C GLY A 70 6.16 4.37 -15.95
N GLY A 71 5.84 5.62 -16.30
CA GLY A 71 5.20 6.59 -15.44
C GLY A 71 6.17 7.38 -14.57
N SER A 72 5.61 8.21 -13.70
CA SER A 72 6.39 9.10 -12.84
C SER A 72 5.89 9.10 -11.39
N VAL A 73 6.83 9.38 -10.48
CA VAL A 73 6.56 9.60 -9.05
C VAL A 73 7.22 10.89 -8.62
N GLU A 74 6.42 11.75 -8.00
CA GLU A 74 6.85 13.00 -7.38
C GLU A 74 6.54 12.93 -5.88
N PHE A 75 7.52 13.27 -5.05
CA PHE A 75 7.39 13.32 -3.60
C PHE A 75 7.89 14.66 -3.06
N ASP A 76 7.03 15.33 -2.29
CA ASP A 76 7.30 16.63 -1.68
C ASP A 76 7.81 17.67 -2.70
N ASN A 77 7.11 17.77 -3.85
CA ASN A 77 7.40 18.62 -5.02
C ASN A 77 8.74 18.32 -5.72
N GLU A 78 9.31 17.15 -5.53
CA GLU A 78 10.52 16.70 -6.22
C GLU A 78 10.26 15.39 -6.97
N ILE A 79 10.63 15.34 -8.25
CA ILE A 79 10.49 14.15 -9.09
C ILE A 79 11.51 13.11 -8.63
N ILE A 80 11.01 11.96 -8.12
CA ILE A 80 11.86 10.80 -7.79
C ILE A 80 12.32 10.12 -9.07
N TYR A 81 11.40 9.92 -9.99
CA TYR A 81 11.66 9.46 -11.34
C TYR A 81 10.52 9.83 -12.29
N ASN A 82 10.86 9.98 -13.56
CA ASN A 82 9.98 10.03 -14.71
C ASN A 82 10.61 9.18 -15.80
N VAL A 83 10.01 8.02 -16.09
CA VAL A 83 10.58 7.03 -17.01
C VAL A 83 10.55 7.54 -18.44
N GLU A 84 9.47 8.21 -18.84
CA GLU A 84 9.25 8.73 -20.19
C GLU A 84 10.29 9.81 -20.53
N ASP A 85 10.65 10.67 -19.57
CA ASP A 85 11.62 11.76 -19.74
C ASP A 85 13.05 11.33 -19.36
N ASN A 86 13.24 10.06 -18.96
CA ASN A 86 14.52 9.53 -18.47
C ASN A 86 15.11 10.33 -17.28
N ILE A 87 14.24 10.83 -16.40
CA ILE A 87 14.63 11.57 -15.19
C ILE A 87 14.63 10.61 -14.02
N TYR A 88 15.74 10.55 -13.28
CA TYR A 88 15.89 9.74 -12.08
C TYR A 88 16.75 10.48 -11.07
N LEU A 89 16.35 10.45 -9.79
CA LEU A 89 17.25 10.87 -8.73
C LEU A 89 18.50 10.01 -8.69
N SER A 90 19.64 10.63 -8.45
CA SER A 90 20.87 9.91 -8.17
C SER A 90 20.73 9.01 -6.95
N LYS A 91 21.62 8.03 -6.81
CA LYS A 91 21.63 7.14 -5.61
C LYS A 91 21.74 7.90 -4.29
N GLU A 92 22.46 9.02 -4.30
CA GLU A 92 22.66 9.85 -3.10
C GLU A 92 21.41 10.66 -2.77
N GLU A 93 20.77 11.29 -3.75
CA GLU A 93 19.50 12.00 -3.58
C GLU A 93 18.39 11.05 -3.15
N MET A 94 18.28 9.88 -3.79
CA MET A 94 17.31 8.87 -3.41
C MET A 94 17.55 8.37 -1.96
N ARG A 95 18.81 8.26 -1.52
CA ARG A 95 19.12 7.94 -0.11
C ARG A 95 18.59 9.01 0.83
N LYS A 96 18.73 10.31 0.49
CA LYS A 96 18.17 11.41 1.28
C LYS A 96 16.64 11.32 1.34
N LYS A 97 15.98 11.04 0.20
CA LYS A 97 14.51 10.87 0.15
C LYS A 97 14.01 9.68 0.97
N ARG A 98 14.73 8.56 0.96
CA ARG A 98 14.38 7.39 1.79
C ARG A 98 14.39 7.66 3.30
N LYS A 99 15.07 8.71 3.78
CA LYS A 99 14.94 9.17 5.16
C LYS A 99 13.52 9.68 5.44
N GLU A 100 12.91 10.37 4.47
CA GLU A 100 11.60 10.98 4.60
C GLU A 100 10.44 10.04 4.22
N MET A 101 10.74 8.96 3.47
CA MET A 101 9.80 7.95 3.00
C MET A 101 10.17 6.60 3.58
N GLN A 102 9.36 6.06 4.46
CA GLN A 102 9.64 4.79 5.12
C GLN A 102 8.59 3.74 4.77
N ILE A 103 8.91 2.46 5.02
CA ILE A 103 7.99 1.33 4.82
C ILE A 103 7.92 0.46 6.07
N ILE A 104 6.70 0.06 6.43
CA ILE A 104 6.42 -0.98 7.41
C ILE A 104 5.99 -2.22 6.62
N PHE A 105 6.74 -3.31 6.75
CA PHE A 105 6.52 -4.52 5.97
C PHE A 105 5.43 -5.41 6.56
N GLN A 106 4.86 -6.26 5.70
CA GLN A 106 3.80 -7.20 6.01
C GLN A 106 4.23 -8.28 7.01
N ASP A 107 5.43 -8.86 6.82
CA ASP A 107 5.93 -9.93 7.66
C ASP A 107 6.91 -9.39 8.71
N PRO A 108 6.50 -9.34 9.98
CA PRO A 108 7.38 -8.88 11.05
C PRO A 108 8.55 -9.84 11.33
N TYR A 109 8.45 -11.12 10.93
CA TYR A 109 9.52 -12.09 11.09
C TYR A 109 10.61 -11.92 10.02
N ALA A 110 10.22 -11.80 8.76
CA ALA A 110 11.16 -11.63 7.65
C ALA A 110 11.78 -10.20 7.60
N SER A 111 11.15 -9.22 8.25
CA SER A 111 11.59 -7.83 8.20
C SER A 111 12.72 -7.48 9.19
N LEU A 112 13.01 -8.31 10.18
CA LEU A 112 14.05 -8.12 11.21
C LEU A 112 15.12 -9.17 11.06
N ASP A 113 16.41 -8.78 10.94
CA ASP A 113 17.51 -9.74 10.91
C ASP A 113 17.62 -10.43 12.29
N PRO A 114 17.40 -11.77 12.37
CA PRO A 114 17.39 -12.50 13.64
C PRO A 114 18.76 -12.53 14.34
N ARG A 115 19.84 -12.16 13.64
CA ARG A 115 21.22 -12.15 14.18
C ARG A 115 21.59 -10.82 14.83
N MET A 116 20.77 -9.77 14.61
CA MET A 116 20.99 -8.44 15.17
C MET A 116 20.14 -8.25 16.43
N ASN A 117 20.64 -7.53 17.43
CA ASN A 117 19.81 -7.09 18.54
C ASN A 117 18.87 -5.94 18.11
N ILE A 118 17.82 -5.71 18.89
CA ILE A 118 16.80 -4.70 18.57
C ILE A 118 17.37 -3.29 18.47
N GLY A 119 18.34 -2.96 19.35
CA GLY A 119 19.02 -1.67 19.32
C GLY A 119 19.73 -1.42 17.99
N ASP A 120 20.45 -2.42 17.48
CA ASP A 120 21.12 -2.31 16.18
C ASP A 120 20.14 -2.22 15.01
N ILE A 121 19.05 -3.01 15.02
CA ILE A 121 18.00 -2.96 14.00
C ILE A 121 17.35 -1.57 13.93
N VAL A 122 16.96 -1.01 15.07
CA VAL A 122 16.28 0.30 15.12
C VAL A 122 17.25 1.43 14.80
N THR A 123 18.52 1.35 15.22
CA THR A 123 19.51 2.41 14.98
C THR A 123 20.20 2.34 13.62
N GLU A 124 19.99 1.27 12.83
CA GLU A 124 20.63 1.11 11.52
C GLU A 124 20.44 2.34 10.63
N GLY A 125 19.18 2.83 10.52
CA GLY A 125 18.86 4.01 9.75
C GLY A 125 19.57 5.27 10.25
N LEU A 126 19.63 5.50 11.56
CA LEU A 126 20.34 6.63 12.17
C LEU A 126 21.82 6.62 11.82
N LYS A 127 22.46 5.45 11.96
CA LYS A 127 23.89 5.26 11.62
C LYS A 127 24.14 5.49 10.13
N LYS A 128 23.32 4.90 9.26
CA LYS A 128 23.45 4.99 7.81
C LYS A 128 23.27 6.40 7.25
N HIS A 129 22.39 7.20 7.88
CA HIS A 129 22.16 8.60 7.52
C HIS A 129 23.01 9.60 8.29
N ASN A 130 23.97 9.14 9.12
CA ASN A 130 24.85 9.96 9.95
C ASN A 130 24.07 10.93 10.85
N ILE A 131 22.94 10.48 11.43
CA ILE A 131 22.10 11.29 12.33
C ILE A 131 22.57 11.14 13.77
N ALA A 132 22.83 9.91 14.21
CA ALA A 132 23.33 9.59 15.55
C ALA A 132 24.13 8.30 15.55
N HIS A 133 25.08 8.17 16.48
CA HIS A 133 25.94 7.02 16.67
C HIS A 133 26.08 6.66 18.17
N GLY A 134 26.56 5.45 18.45
CA GLY A 134 26.86 5.01 19.82
C GLY A 134 25.66 5.13 20.76
N ASN A 135 25.91 5.67 21.95
CA ASN A 135 24.89 5.81 23.00
C ASN A 135 23.75 6.75 22.62
N ASP A 136 24.00 7.79 21.82
CA ASP A 136 22.95 8.72 21.40
C ASP A 136 21.93 8.01 20.49
N ALA A 137 22.41 7.20 19.55
CA ALA A 137 21.53 6.39 18.71
C ALA A 137 20.70 5.40 19.56
N ILE A 138 21.30 4.75 20.55
CA ILE A 138 20.60 3.83 21.46
C ILE A 138 19.56 4.57 22.30
N ASN A 139 19.82 5.77 22.77
CA ASN A 139 18.85 6.57 23.52
C ASN A 139 17.65 6.94 22.66
N ILE A 140 17.88 7.36 21.42
CA ILE A 140 16.81 7.61 20.46
C ILE A 140 16.00 6.32 20.20
N ALA A 141 16.66 5.17 20.01
CA ALA A 141 15.99 3.89 19.84
C ALA A 141 15.08 3.53 21.02
N LYS A 142 15.57 3.73 22.26
CA LYS A 142 14.77 3.50 23.49
C LYS A 142 13.53 4.38 23.54
N GLU A 143 13.64 5.66 23.14
CA GLU A 143 12.50 6.58 23.05
C GLU A 143 11.46 6.06 22.08
N PHE A 144 11.83 5.74 20.83
CA PHE A 144 10.88 5.25 19.83
C PHE A 144 10.29 3.87 20.15
N LEU A 145 11.07 2.98 20.79
CA LEU A 145 10.54 1.72 21.32
C LEU A 145 9.49 2.00 22.41
N GLY A 146 9.77 2.95 23.30
CA GLY A 146 8.82 3.40 24.32
C GLY A 146 7.52 3.96 23.72
N LEU A 147 7.61 4.79 22.67
CA LEU A 147 6.46 5.28 21.91
C LEU A 147 5.62 4.15 21.29
N CYS A 148 6.28 3.07 20.89
CA CYS A 148 5.61 1.86 20.39
C CYS A 148 5.12 0.91 21.49
N GLY A 149 5.19 1.31 22.78
CA GLY A 149 4.74 0.53 23.93
C GLY A 149 5.68 -0.63 24.31
N LEU A 150 6.95 -0.53 23.96
CA LEU A 150 7.99 -1.50 24.33
C LEU A 150 8.90 -0.91 25.42
N ARG A 151 9.48 -1.79 26.26
CA ARG A 151 10.41 -1.35 27.31
C ARG A 151 11.75 -0.95 26.71
N GLY A 152 12.42 0.02 27.31
CA GLY A 152 13.71 0.51 26.83
C GLY A 152 14.85 -0.54 26.90
N ASP A 153 14.76 -1.52 27.81
CA ASP A 153 15.71 -2.65 27.92
C ASP A 153 15.63 -3.62 26.72
N SER A 154 14.56 -3.52 25.92
CA SER A 154 14.36 -4.29 24.67
C SER A 154 15.50 -4.12 23.67
N VAL A 155 16.27 -3.03 23.73
CA VAL A 155 17.41 -2.77 22.82
C VAL A 155 18.48 -3.87 22.86
N ASN A 156 18.61 -4.58 23.98
CA ASN A 156 19.62 -5.62 24.17
C ASN A 156 19.14 -7.03 23.77
N LYS A 157 17.86 -7.17 23.44
CA LYS A 157 17.22 -8.44 23.09
C LYS A 157 17.25 -8.69 21.59
N PHE A 158 17.00 -9.94 21.20
CA PHE A 158 16.93 -10.38 19.82
C PHE A 158 15.49 -10.56 19.34
N PRO A 159 15.21 -10.49 18.02
CA PRO A 159 13.86 -10.64 17.49
C PRO A 159 13.11 -11.89 17.94
N HIS A 160 13.79 -13.02 18.13
CA HIS A 160 13.17 -14.29 18.53
C HIS A 160 12.61 -14.28 19.97
N GLU A 161 12.99 -13.31 20.81
CA GLU A 161 12.47 -13.14 22.18
C GLU A 161 11.12 -12.38 22.22
N PHE A 162 10.58 -11.96 21.07
CA PHE A 162 9.38 -11.14 20.98
C PHE A 162 8.24 -11.87 20.25
N SER A 163 6.99 -11.59 20.68
CA SER A 163 5.80 -12.02 19.96
C SER A 163 5.67 -11.32 18.60
N GLY A 164 4.81 -11.84 17.69
CA GLY A 164 4.56 -11.25 16.38
C GLY A 164 4.14 -9.77 16.47
N GLY A 165 3.22 -9.44 17.37
CA GLY A 165 2.79 -8.05 17.59
C GLY A 165 3.89 -7.14 18.16
N GLN A 166 4.74 -7.65 19.03
CA GLN A 166 5.90 -6.91 19.52
C GLN A 166 6.94 -6.68 18.41
N ARG A 167 7.20 -7.67 17.56
CA ARG A 167 8.07 -7.50 16.37
C ARG A 167 7.53 -6.46 15.40
N GLN A 168 6.20 -6.43 15.20
CA GLN A 168 5.58 -5.40 14.38
C GLN A 168 5.79 -4.01 14.97
N ARG A 169 5.66 -3.84 16.29
CA ARG A 169 5.96 -2.59 16.99
C ARG A 169 7.44 -2.18 16.86
N ILE A 170 8.36 -3.14 16.85
CA ILE A 170 9.78 -2.89 16.56
C ILE A 170 9.95 -2.40 15.11
N GLY A 171 9.29 -3.02 14.15
CA GLY A 171 9.29 -2.58 12.75
C GLY A 171 8.74 -1.16 12.57
N ILE A 172 7.70 -0.81 13.33
CA ILE A 172 7.15 0.56 13.37
C ILE A 172 8.19 1.53 13.98
N ALA A 173 8.81 1.18 15.11
CA ALA A 173 9.85 2.00 15.75
C ALA A 173 11.03 2.24 14.79
N ARG A 174 11.46 1.20 14.05
CA ARG A 174 12.52 1.29 13.03
C ARG A 174 12.15 2.26 11.90
N ALA A 175 10.90 2.27 11.45
CA ALA A 175 10.46 3.20 10.43
C ALA A 175 10.37 4.64 10.98
N MET A 176 9.93 4.80 12.24
CA MET A 176 9.70 6.08 12.87
C MET A 176 10.96 6.80 13.32
N VAL A 177 12.04 6.09 13.66
CA VAL A 177 13.27 6.66 14.23
C VAL A 177 13.94 7.71 13.35
N LEU A 178 13.67 7.69 12.05
CA LEU A 178 14.14 8.67 11.08
C LEU A 178 13.26 9.92 10.99
N ASN A 179 12.16 9.98 11.76
CA ASN A 179 11.16 11.04 11.73
C ASN A 179 10.65 11.32 10.30
N PRO A 180 10.08 10.31 9.62
CA PRO A 180 9.65 10.43 8.24
C PRO A 180 8.43 11.35 8.09
N LYS A 181 8.22 11.86 6.87
CA LYS A 181 7.01 12.60 6.47
C LYS A 181 5.92 11.67 5.92
N PHE A 182 6.34 10.53 5.37
CA PHE A 182 5.49 9.60 4.66
C PHE A 182 5.86 8.15 5.00
N ILE A 183 4.85 7.34 5.28
CA ILE A 183 5.03 5.91 5.59
C ILE A 183 4.11 5.10 4.69
N ILE A 184 4.66 4.08 4.05
CA ILE A 184 3.89 3.03 3.40
C ILE A 184 3.72 1.87 4.39
N GLY A 185 2.48 1.53 4.71
CA GLY A 185 2.14 0.30 5.44
C GLY A 185 1.77 -0.80 4.44
N ASP A 186 2.68 -1.73 4.16
CA ASP A 186 2.39 -2.87 3.29
C ASP A 186 1.81 -4.02 4.13
N GLU A 187 0.47 -4.04 4.27
CA GLU A 187 -0.29 -5.00 5.09
C GLU A 187 0.22 -5.15 6.55
N PRO A 188 0.51 -4.07 7.28
CA PRO A 188 1.28 -4.14 8.53
C PRO A 188 0.56 -4.78 9.70
N ILE A 189 -0.70 -5.16 9.54
CA ILE A 189 -1.51 -5.80 10.60
C ILE A 189 -2.04 -7.18 10.20
N SER A 190 -1.86 -7.61 8.94
CA SER A 190 -2.52 -8.82 8.39
C SER A 190 -2.05 -10.13 9.04
N ALA A 191 -0.83 -10.19 9.54
CA ALA A 191 -0.24 -11.37 10.18
C ALA A 191 -0.46 -11.43 11.71
N LEU A 192 -1.31 -10.53 12.26
CA LEU A 192 -1.51 -10.39 13.70
C LEU A 192 -2.90 -10.87 14.12
N ASP A 193 -3.02 -11.32 15.37
CA ASP A 193 -4.32 -11.64 16.00
C ASP A 193 -5.19 -10.38 16.12
N VAL A 194 -6.51 -10.53 16.07
CA VAL A 194 -7.49 -9.43 16.06
C VAL A 194 -7.28 -8.43 17.21
N SER A 195 -6.99 -8.91 18.42
CA SER A 195 -6.74 -8.04 19.58
C SER A 195 -5.47 -7.21 19.45
N ILE A 196 -4.44 -7.79 18.84
CA ILE A 196 -3.15 -7.13 18.57
C ILE A 196 -3.29 -6.17 17.39
N GLN A 197 -4.06 -6.52 16.35
CA GLN A 197 -4.39 -5.62 15.25
C GLN A 197 -4.97 -4.30 15.77
N ALA A 198 -5.95 -4.36 16.68
CA ALA A 198 -6.56 -3.17 17.26
C ALA A 198 -5.53 -2.29 18.00
N GLN A 199 -4.63 -2.90 18.78
CA GLN A 199 -3.58 -2.18 19.49
C GLN A 199 -2.56 -1.52 18.55
N VAL A 200 -2.14 -2.21 17.49
CA VAL A 200 -1.20 -1.65 16.49
C VAL A 200 -1.89 -0.55 15.68
N THR A 201 -3.18 -0.71 15.38
CA THR A 201 -3.98 0.33 14.72
C THR A 201 -4.02 1.62 15.53
N ASN A 202 -4.36 1.54 16.81
CA ASN A 202 -4.39 2.71 17.70
C ASN A 202 -3.00 3.36 17.78
N LEU A 203 -1.94 2.56 17.88
CA LEU A 203 -0.57 3.07 17.83
C LEU A 203 -0.28 3.86 16.54
N LEU A 204 -0.69 3.35 15.36
CA LEU A 204 -0.49 4.05 14.09
C LEU A 204 -1.28 5.36 14.01
N ILE A 205 -2.50 5.42 14.60
CA ILE A 205 -3.31 6.63 14.71
C ILE A 205 -2.61 7.65 15.60
N ASP A 206 -2.18 7.26 16.80
CA ASP A 206 -1.47 8.12 17.76
C ASP A 206 -0.18 8.71 17.14
N LEU A 207 0.57 7.87 16.44
CA LEU A 207 1.78 8.30 15.73
C LEU A 207 1.45 9.28 14.58
N LYS A 208 0.36 9.03 13.81
CA LYS A 208 -0.11 9.96 12.76
C LYS A 208 -0.36 11.36 13.33
N GLU A 209 -1.13 11.42 14.40
CA GLU A 209 -1.50 12.69 15.02
C GLU A 209 -0.30 13.41 15.62
N ARG A 210 0.53 12.68 16.38
CA ARG A 210 1.70 13.24 17.08
C ARG A 210 2.77 13.76 16.13
N PHE A 211 3.06 13.03 15.03
CA PHE A 211 4.14 13.35 14.09
C PHE A 211 3.62 13.94 12.77
N LYS A 212 2.30 14.17 12.64
CA LYS A 212 1.64 14.67 11.41
C LYS A 212 2.00 13.85 10.18
N LEU A 213 1.99 12.52 10.33
CA LEU A 213 2.38 11.59 9.28
C LEU A 213 1.35 11.52 8.16
N THR A 214 1.85 11.26 6.97
CA THR A 214 1.03 10.86 5.84
C THR A 214 1.23 9.37 5.59
N TYR A 215 0.13 8.65 5.34
CA TYR A 215 0.18 7.20 5.09
C TYR A 215 -0.32 6.82 3.69
N LEU A 216 0.38 5.89 3.05
CA LEU A 216 -0.20 4.97 2.06
C LEU A 216 -0.37 3.62 2.73
N PHE A 217 -1.61 3.19 2.92
CA PHE A 217 -1.92 1.98 3.65
C PHE A 217 -2.47 0.90 2.72
N ILE A 218 -1.74 -0.20 2.59
CA ILE A 218 -2.13 -1.35 1.80
C ILE A 218 -2.79 -2.35 2.73
N SER A 219 -4.00 -2.78 2.41
CA SER A 219 -4.72 -3.78 3.18
C SER A 219 -5.69 -4.57 2.32
N HIS A 220 -5.97 -5.80 2.71
CA HIS A 220 -7.13 -6.56 2.26
C HIS A 220 -8.27 -6.53 3.29
N ASP A 221 -8.05 -6.01 4.50
CA ASP A 221 -9.10 -5.78 5.49
C ASP A 221 -9.79 -4.43 5.26
N LEU A 222 -10.94 -4.51 4.60
CA LEU A 222 -11.75 -3.33 4.28
C LEU A 222 -12.41 -2.71 5.51
N SER A 223 -12.65 -3.48 6.59
CA SER A 223 -13.22 -2.94 7.84
C SER A 223 -12.26 -1.96 8.47
N PHE A 224 -10.98 -2.33 8.52
CA PHE A 224 -9.92 -1.47 8.99
C PHE A 224 -9.75 -0.22 8.10
N VAL A 225 -9.69 -0.42 6.77
CA VAL A 225 -9.53 0.68 5.80
C VAL A 225 -10.65 1.71 5.91
N LYS A 226 -11.89 1.27 6.08
CA LYS A 226 -13.06 2.14 6.29
C LYS A 226 -12.90 3.07 7.50
N TYR A 227 -12.26 2.59 8.55
CA TYR A 227 -12.05 3.33 9.79
C TYR A 227 -10.81 4.22 9.75
N PHE A 228 -9.72 3.74 9.15
CA PHE A 228 -8.40 4.36 9.23
C PHE A 228 -8.09 5.32 8.07
N CYS A 229 -8.66 5.08 6.88
CA CYS A 229 -8.30 5.83 5.69
C CYS A 229 -9.24 7.00 5.40
N ASP A 230 -8.68 8.13 4.98
CA ASP A 230 -9.44 9.30 4.55
C ASP A 230 -9.94 9.10 3.11
N ARG A 231 -9.07 8.59 2.20
CA ARG A 231 -9.39 8.24 0.83
C ARG A 231 -8.97 6.80 0.51
N VAL A 232 -9.66 6.16 -0.42
CA VAL A 232 -9.42 4.76 -0.78
C VAL A 232 -9.40 4.60 -2.29
N ALA A 233 -8.41 3.86 -2.80
CA ALA A 233 -8.36 3.35 -4.16
C ALA A 233 -8.53 1.83 -4.16
N VAL A 234 -9.39 1.34 -5.02
CA VAL A 234 -9.62 -0.10 -5.25
C VAL A 234 -8.82 -0.53 -6.47
N MET A 235 -7.97 -1.55 -6.29
CA MET A 235 -7.09 -2.06 -7.33
C MET A 235 -7.52 -3.46 -7.78
N TYR A 236 -7.55 -3.70 -9.09
CA TYR A 236 -7.84 -4.99 -9.70
C TYR A 236 -6.88 -5.25 -10.87
N LEU A 237 -6.22 -6.42 -10.89
CA LEU A 237 -5.28 -6.84 -11.95
C LEU A 237 -4.33 -5.71 -12.42
N GLY A 238 -3.63 -5.10 -11.46
CA GLY A 238 -2.61 -4.08 -11.73
C GLY A 238 -3.15 -2.68 -11.99
N SER A 239 -4.46 -2.43 -12.04
CA SER A 239 -5.05 -1.12 -12.33
C SER A 239 -6.00 -0.65 -11.24
N ILE A 240 -6.08 0.66 -11.04
CA ILE A 240 -7.09 1.27 -10.18
C ILE A 240 -8.40 1.32 -10.94
N ILE A 241 -9.49 0.88 -10.27
CA ILE A 241 -10.82 0.82 -10.85
C ILE A 241 -11.83 1.76 -10.20
N GLU A 242 -11.57 2.17 -8.95
CA GLU A 242 -12.42 3.12 -8.23
C GLU A 242 -11.59 3.86 -7.18
N VAL A 243 -11.80 5.18 -7.03
CA VAL A 243 -11.13 6.03 -6.03
C VAL A 243 -12.15 7.03 -5.49
N GLY A 244 -12.17 7.21 -4.19
CA GLY A 244 -13.01 8.21 -3.57
C GLY A 244 -12.67 8.46 -2.11
N ASP A 245 -13.38 9.41 -1.48
CA ASP A 245 -13.42 9.53 -0.03
C ASP A 245 -13.87 8.19 0.59
N SER A 246 -13.25 7.80 1.70
CA SER A 246 -13.49 6.48 2.30
C SER A 246 -14.99 6.28 2.62
N LYS A 247 -15.61 7.24 3.29
CA LYS A 247 -17.03 7.13 3.68
C LYS A 247 -17.93 7.05 2.45
N GLU A 248 -17.64 7.87 1.44
CA GLU A 248 -18.41 7.91 0.20
C GLU A 248 -18.27 6.60 -0.59
N LEU A 249 -17.04 6.10 -0.78
CA LEU A 249 -16.76 4.85 -1.51
C LEU A 249 -17.47 3.64 -0.85
N PHE A 250 -17.43 3.54 0.49
CA PHE A 250 -18.11 2.46 1.19
C PHE A 250 -19.64 2.55 1.14
N ASN A 251 -20.20 3.73 0.93
CA ASN A 251 -21.64 3.93 0.78
C ASN A 251 -22.11 3.73 -0.66
N ARG A 252 -21.44 4.33 -1.64
CA ARG A 252 -21.84 4.33 -3.07
C ARG A 252 -21.47 3.05 -3.79
N ARG A 253 -20.21 2.57 -3.66
CA ARG A 253 -19.74 1.30 -4.26
C ARG A 253 -20.13 1.17 -5.72
N LEU A 254 -19.71 2.11 -6.58
CA LEU A 254 -20.21 2.20 -7.95
C LEU A 254 -19.69 1.07 -8.85
N HIS A 255 -18.46 0.58 -8.61
CA HIS A 255 -17.90 -0.51 -9.40
C HIS A 255 -18.37 -1.88 -8.88
N PRO A 256 -18.82 -2.82 -9.76
CA PRO A 256 -19.31 -4.15 -9.32
C PRO A 256 -18.31 -4.96 -8.49
N TYR A 257 -17.02 -4.83 -8.77
CA TYR A 257 -15.98 -5.45 -7.96
C TYR A 257 -15.91 -4.86 -6.55
N THR A 258 -16.00 -3.54 -6.41
CA THR A 258 -16.04 -2.86 -5.09
C THR A 258 -17.27 -3.29 -4.31
N GLN A 259 -18.44 -3.44 -4.98
CA GLN A 259 -19.64 -3.98 -4.33
C GLN A 259 -19.40 -5.37 -3.76
N ALA A 260 -18.77 -6.25 -4.54
CA ALA A 260 -18.46 -7.61 -4.08
C ALA A 260 -17.48 -7.62 -2.91
N LEU A 261 -16.39 -6.84 -2.99
CA LEU A 261 -15.40 -6.71 -1.90
C LEU A 261 -16.05 -6.22 -0.60
N ILE A 262 -16.84 -5.15 -0.68
CA ILE A 262 -17.48 -4.56 0.52
C ILE A 262 -18.57 -5.48 1.06
N SER A 263 -19.28 -6.24 0.20
CA SER A 263 -20.28 -7.22 0.64
C SER A 263 -19.69 -8.38 1.44
N ALA A 264 -18.40 -8.62 1.31
CA ALA A 264 -17.68 -9.66 2.05
C ALA A 264 -17.26 -9.24 3.46
N ILE A 265 -17.42 -7.95 3.83
CA ILE A 265 -17.11 -7.44 5.17
C ILE A 265 -18.09 -8.08 6.17
N PRO A 266 -17.58 -8.74 7.24
CA PRO A 266 -18.44 -9.27 8.29
C PRO A 266 -19.24 -8.14 8.97
N THR A 267 -20.54 -8.37 9.18
CA THR A 267 -21.35 -7.44 9.96
C THR A 267 -21.18 -7.73 11.46
N SER A 268 -21.04 -6.68 12.26
CA SER A 268 -20.95 -6.80 13.71
C SER A 268 -22.27 -7.27 14.36
N ASN A 269 -23.38 -7.18 13.63
CA ASN A 269 -24.69 -7.65 14.10
C ASN A 269 -24.97 -9.07 13.57
N PRO A 270 -24.98 -10.11 14.44
CA PRO A 270 -25.21 -11.51 14.03
C PRO A 270 -26.61 -11.77 13.48
N LEU A 271 -27.56 -10.86 13.73
CA LEU A 271 -28.95 -10.98 13.24
C LEU A 271 -29.11 -10.48 11.79
N ILE A 272 -28.13 -9.72 11.27
CA ILE A 272 -28.16 -9.23 9.89
C ILE A 272 -27.40 -10.24 9.02
N ARG A 273 -28.14 -10.99 8.19
CA ARG A 273 -27.53 -11.80 7.14
C ARG A 273 -26.96 -10.87 6.08
N ALA A 274 -25.63 -10.78 5.98
CA ALA A 274 -24.98 -10.06 4.90
C ALA A 274 -25.32 -10.74 3.56
N ASN A 275 -25.94 -10.01 2.64
CA ASN A 275 -26.13 -10.44 1.25
C ASN A 275 -24.77 -10.38 0.54
N ARG A 276 -23.95 -11.43 0.74
CA ARG A 276 -22.63 -11.53 0.13
C ARG A 276 -22.76 -11.73 -1.38
N ILE A 277 -22.15 -10.85 -2.15
CA ILE A 277 -22.05 -10.99 -3.61
C ILE A 277 -20.89 -11.96 -3.91
N ILE A 278 -21.23 -13.14 -4.42
CA ILE A 278 -20.25 -14.14 -4.81
C ILE A 278 -19.85 -13.83 -6.25
N LEU A 279 -18.54 -13.59 -6.47
CA LEU A 279 -18.00 -13.43 -7.81
C LEU A 279 -17.80 -14.80 -8.45
N GLU A 280 -18.36 -14.99 -9.64
CA GLU A 280 -18.19 -16.20 -10.41
C GLU A 280 -16.85 -16.19 -11.16
N GLY A 281 -16.26 -17.36 -11.33
CA GLY A 281 -15.00 -17.56 -12.04
C GLY A 281 -13.74 -17.17 -11.25
N ASP A 282 -12.58 -17.61 -11.76
CA ASP A 282 -11.28 -17.35 -11.18
C ASP A 282 -10.77 -15.94 -11.53
N VAL A 283 -9.82 -15.44 -10.71
CA VAL A 283 -9.09 -14.20 -11.02
C VAL A 283 -8.23 -14.45 -12.26
N PRO A 284 -8.41 -13.67 -13.34
CA PRO A 284 -7.58 -13.86 -14.52
C PRO A 284 -6.10 -13.66 -14.24
N SER A 285 -5.26 -14.34 -15.02
CA SER A 285 -3.82 -14.24 -14.86
C SER A 285 -3.29 -12.86 -15.26
N PRO A 286 -2.45 -12.20 -14.44
CA PRO A 286 -1.81 -10.94 -14.81
C PRO A 286 -0.81 -11.07 -15.98
N SER A 287 -0.45 -12.30 -16.36
CA SER A 287 0.38 -12.58 -17.55
C SER A 287 -0.44 -12.68 -18.84
N ASN A 288 -1.75 -12.82 -18.75
CA ASN A 288 -2.68 -12.83 -19.86
C ASN A 288 -3.99 -12.17 -19.43
N PRO A 289 -3.99 -10.86 -19.18
CA PRO A 289 -5.19 -10.15 -18.75
C PRO A 289 -6.23 -10.18 -19.87
N PRO A 290 -7.53 -10.20 -19.52
CA PRO A 290 -8.60 -10.11 -20.51
C PRO A 290 -8.52 -8.81 -21.33
N ASN A 291 -8.95 -8.85 -22.60
CA ASN A 291 -9.11 -7.65 -23.40
C ASN A 291 -10.21 -6.75 -22.81
N GLY A 292 -10.16 -5.46 -23.11
CA GLY A 292 -11.14 -4.51 -22.59
C GLY A 292 -11.09 -4.34 -21.08
N CYS A 293 -12.24 -4.28 -20.43
CA CYS A 293 -12.32 -4.19 -18.96
C CYS A 293 -11.77 -5.47 -18.31
N LYS A 294 -10.73 -5.35 -17.51
CA LYS A 294 -10.07 -6.50 -16.85
C LYS A 294 -11.02 -7.34 -15.97
N PHE A 295 -12.12 -6.72 -15.51
CA PHE A 295 -13.13 -7.37 -14.65
C PHE A 295 -14.29 -8.00 -15.43
N HIS A 296 -14.40 -7.82 -16.76
CA HIS A 296 -15.58 -8.22 -17.54
C HIS A 296 -15.94 -9.71 -17.41
N THR A 297 -14.94 -10.61 -17.27
CA THR A 297 -15.14 -12.06 -17.15
C THR A 297 -15.84 -12.49 -15.84
N ARG A 298 -15.86 -11.62 -14.83
CA ARG A 298 -16.49 -11.85 -13.51
C ARG A 298 -17.64 -10.88 -13.24
N CYS A 299 -17.96 -10.02 -14.22
CA CYS A 299 -18.93 -8.94 -14.07
C CYS A 299 -20.32 -9.35 -14.54
N LYS A 300 -21.30 -9.38 -13.63
CA LYS A 300 -22.72 -9.64 -13.99
C LYS A 300 -23.36 -8.55 -14.83
N TYR A 301 -22.77 -7.36 -14.93
CA TYR A 301 -23.22 -6.24 -15.73
C TYR A 301 -22.39 -6.06 -17.01
N CYS A 302 -21.68 -7.11 -17.45
CA CYS A 302 -20.86 -7.05 -18.65
C CYS A 302 -21.72 -6.77 -19.90
N THR A 303 -21.22 -5.89 -20.77
CA THR A 303 -21.79 -5.57 -22.09
C THR A 303 -20.68 -5.67 -23.15
N ASN A 304 -21.03 -5.63 -24.45
CA ASN A 304 -20.06 -5.80 -25.53
C ASN A 304 -18.87 -4.82 -25.43
N ILE A 305 -19.13 -3.55 -25.09
CA ILE A 305 -18.06 -2.56 -24.92
C ILE A 305 -17.05 -2.97 -23.86
N CYS A 306 -17.48 -3.70 -22.80
CA CYS A 306 -16.59 -4.16 -21.75
C CYS A 306 -15.59 -5.23 -22.23
N THR A 307 -15.90 -5.97 -23.27
CA THR A 307 -15.00 -6.98 -23.85
C THR A 307 -14.01 -6.39 -24.85
N GLU A 308 -14.30 -5.21 -25.39
CA GLU A 308 -13.55 -4.59 -26.47
C GLU A 308 -12.67 -3.42 -26.01
N GLN A 309 -13.16 -2.61 -25.05
CA GLN A 309 -12.51 -1.37 -24.65
C GLN A 309 -12.16 -1.36 -23.17
N VAL A 310 -10.94 -0.90 -22.85
CA VAL A 310 -10.52 -0.64 -21.48
C VAL A 310 -11.25 0.59 -20.96
N PRO A 311 -11.99 0.51 -19.85
CA PRO A 311 -12.62 1.69 -19.25
C PRO A 311 -11.56 2.62 -18.69
N GLU A 312 -11.65 3.89 -19.04
CA GLU A 312 -10.81 4.94 -18.50
C GLU A 312 -11.25 5.30 -17.08
N LEU A 313 -10.30 5.59 -16.19
CA LEU A 313 -10.58 6.10 -14.83
C LEU A 313 -11.04 7.56 -14.96
N LYS A 314 -12.35 7.81 -14.85
CA LYS A 314 -12.97 9.12 -15.02
C LYS A 314 -13.54 9.66 -13.71
N GLU A 315 -13.42 10.96 -13.53
CA GLU A 315 -14.10 11.67 -12.46
C GLU A 315 -15.61 11.74 -12.78
N VAL A 316 -16.42 11.18 -11.87
CA VAL A 316 -17.89 11.16 -12.00
C VAL A 316 -18.58 12.08 -11.02
N ASP A 317 -17.86 12.43 -9.97
CA ASP A 317 -18.20 13.43 -8.96
C ASP A 317 -16.91 14.03 -8.42
N LYS A 318 -16.99 15.19 -7.76
CA LYS A 318 -15.83 15.89 -7.23
C LYS A 318 -14.99 14.97 -6.35
N GLY A 319 -13.79 14.59 -6.85
CA GLY A 319 -12.84 13.71 -6.15
C GLY A 319 -13.20 12.23 -6.18
N TYR A 320 -14.26 11.82 -6.90
CA TYR A 320 -14.68 10.42 -7.05
C TYR A 320 -14.46 9.94 -8.47
N PHE A 321 -13.64 8.91 -8.63
CA PHE A 321 -13.21 8.37 -9.91
C PHE A 321 -13.63 6.91 -10.08
N ILE A 322 -14.02 6.51 -11.29
CA ILE A 322 -14.39 5.13 -11.60
C ILE A 322 -13.98 4.74 -13.01
N ALA A 323 -13.48 3.51 -13.16
CA ALA A 323 -13.19 2.87 -14.44
C ALA A 323 -14.24 1.81 -14.77
N CYS A 324 -15.44 2.23 -15.18
CA CYS A 324 -16.54 1.34 -15.55
C CYS A 324 -17.41 1.97 -16.62
N HIS A 325 -17.69 1.22 -17.74
CA HIS A 325 -18.56 1.70 -18.79
C HIS A 325 -20.03 1.80 -18.36
N ASN A 326 -20.47 0.96 -17.42
CA ASN A 326 -21.88 0.79 -17.03
C ASN A 326 -22.21 1.34 -15.64
N TRP A 327 -21.33 2.12 -15.00
CA TRP A 327 -21.49 2.55 -13.60
C TRP A 327 -22.84 3.23 -13.32
N HIS A 328 -23.37 3.98 -14.29
CA HIS A 328 -24.65 4.69 -14.20
C HIS A 328 -25.89 3.79 -14.27
N LYS A 329 -25.73 2.50 -14.65
CA LYS A 329 -26.80 1.50 -14.73
C LYS A 329 -26.81 0.53 -13.56
N ILE A 330 -25.82 0.63 -12.67
CA ILE A 330 -25.55 -0.37 -11.63
C ILE A 330 -26.22 0.03 -10.30
N ASN A 331 -26.64 1.28 -10.16
CA ASN A 331 -27.30 1.84 -8.96
C ASN A 331 -28.79 1.99 -9.17
#